data_e4dac7d30533578e2b0cdc7225d0a613
#
_entry.id   e4dac7d30533578e2b0cdc7225d0a613
#
_cell.length_a   1.000
_cell.length_b   1.000
_cell.length_c   1.000
_cell.angle_alpha   90.00
_cell.angle_beta   90.00
_cell.angle_gamma   90.00
#
_symmetry.space_group_name_H-M   'P 1'
#
loop_
_entity.id
_entity.type
_entity.pdbx_description
1 polymer ?
#
loop_
_entity_poly.entity_id
_entity_poly.type
_entity_poly.pdbx_seq_one_letter_code
_entity_poly.pdbx_strand_id
1 'polypeptide(L)'
;TQIAMAMLDSLGYCNLAAPRDQAALIGFLKDLINARYGLSLERKDLIDIGRETLKIEIEFNKGTEFGQDQGNPEFVTTEALAPTQNVFDVDQDEVAAIWDRLDTIELG
;
A
#
# COMPACT_ATOMS: atom_id res chain seq x y z
N THR A 1 1.50 2.53 -3.77
CA THR A 1 1.49 3.14 -2.40
C THR A 1 1.12 2.10 -1.35
N GLN A 2 0.03 1.33 -1.48
CA GLN A 2 -0.43 0.35 -0.47
C GLN A 2 0.61 -0.72 -0.14
N ILE A 3 1.27 -1.32 -1.14
CA ILE A 3 2.34 -2.30 -0.92
C ILE A 3 3.47 -1.69 -0.07
N ALA A 4 3.88 -0.45 -0.36
CA ALA A 4 4.91 0.23 0.40
C ALA A 4 4.48 0.50 1.85
N MET A 5 3.23 0.87 2.07
CA MET A 5 2.69 1.06 3.43
C MET A 5 2.63 -0.26 4.20
N ALA A 6 2.08 -1.32 3.60
CA ALA A 6 2.03 -2.64 4.22
C ALA A 6 3.43 -3.19 4.56
N MET A 7 4.41 -2.93 3.71
CA MET A 7 5.82 -3.25 3.99
C MET A 7 6.34 -2.48 5.21
N LEU A 8 6.12 -1.16 5.29
CA LEU A 8 6.55 -0.33 6.42
C LEU A 8 5.89 -0.78 7.73
N ASP A 9 4.59 -1.03 7.70
CA ASP A 9 3.83 -1.47 8.86
C ASP A 9 4.31 -2.83 9.37
N SER A 10 4.57 -3.78 8.45
CA SER A 10 5.12 -5.10 8.78
C SER A 10 6.52 -5.02 9.38
N LEU A 11 7.33 -4.05 8.96
CA LEU A 11 8.67 -3.82 9.48
C LEU A 11 8.69 -2.93 10.74
N GLY A 12 7.55 -2.39 11.14
CA GLY A 12 7.45 -1.45 12.26
C GLY A 12 8.18 -0.13 12.03
N TYR A 13 8.34 0.28 10.77
CA TYR A 13 9.06 1.51 10.43
C TYR A 13 8.10 2.68 10.22
N CYS A 14 8.36 3.78 10.92
CA CYS A 14 7.50 4.96 10.84
C CYS A 14 7.54 5.63 9.46
N ASN A 15 6.38 5.76 8.82
CA ASN A 15 6.24 6.41 7.52
C ASN A 15 6.74 7.87 7.50
N LEU A 16 6.58 8.60 8.60
CA LEU A 16 7.06 9.99 8.70
C LEU A 16 8.57 10.12 8.73
N ALA A 17 9.29 9.05 9.12
CA ALA A 17 10.74 8.99 9.10
C ALA A 17 11.28 8.41 7.78
N ALA A 18 10.40 8.01 6.88
CA ALA A 18 10.77 7.39 5.61
C ALA A 18 11.14 8.44 4.54
N PRO A 19 12.10 8.13 3.65
CA PRO A 19 12.29 8.89 2.42
C PRO A 19 10.98 8.97 1.62
N ARG A 20 10.68 10.13 1.05
CA ARG A 20 9.44 10.34 0.26
C ARG A 20 9.45 9.61 -1.07
N ASP A 21 10.63 9.40 -1.63
CA ASP A 21 10.82 8.62 -2.84
C ASP A 21 10.79 7.13 -2.53
N GLN A 22 9.91 6.39 -3.20
CA GLN A 22 9.72 4.95 -2.94
C GLN A 22 10.95 4.11 -3.25
N ALA A 23 11.68 4.45 -4.32
CA ALA A 23 12.87 3.71 -4.67
C ALA A 23 13.97 3.91 -3.63
N ALA A 24 14.15 5.15 -3.16
CA ALA A 24 15.07 5.48 -2.08
C ALA A 24 14.67 4.81 -0.76
N LEU A 25 13.38 4.77 -0.44
CA LEU A 25 12.85 4.12 0.76
C LEU A 25 13.20 2.62 0.79
N ILE A 26 12.88 1.90 -0.28
CA ILE A 26 13.12 0.46 -0.34
C ILE A 26 14.62 0.16 -0.27
N GLY A 27 15.44 0.95 -0.98
CA GLY A 27 16.90 0.83 -0.92
C GLY A 27 17.45 1.06 0.48
N PHE A 28 17.02 2.12 1.14
CA PHE A 28 17.41 2.46 2.51
C PHE A 28 17.05 1.35 3.51
N LEU A 29 15.80 0.87 3.48
CA LEU A 29 15.36 -0.20 4.38
C LEU A 29 16.10 -1.51 4.14
N LYS A 30 16.31 -1.87 2.88
CA LYS A 30 17.12 -3.04 2.51
C LYS A 30 18.51 -2.97 3.14
N ASP A 31 19.19 -1.84 2.97
CA ASP A 31 20.55 -1.68 3.48
C ASP A 31 20.59 -1.68 5.02
N LEU A 32 19.60 -1.05 5.65
CA LEU A 32 19.47 -1.02 7.10
C LEU A 32 19.26 -2.43 7.69
N ILE A 33 18.34 -3.20 7.12
CA ILE A 33 18.03 -4.56 7.60
C ILE A 33 19.21 -5.49 7.36
N ASN A 34 19.82 -5.44 6.18
CA ASN A 34 21.00 -6.24 5.86
C ASN A 34 22.14 -5.94 6.81
N ALA A 35 22.42 -4.66 7.08
CA ALA A 35 23.47 -4.25 8.01
C ALA A 35 23.19 -4.69 9.46
N ARG A 36 21.92 -4.60 9.89
CA ARG A 36 21.53 -4.92 11.27
C ARG A 36 21.56 -6.41 11.57
N TYR A 37 21.14 -7.23 10.62
CA TYR A 37 20.91 -8.66 10.81
C TYR A 37 21.87 -9.56 10.03
N GLY A 38 22.79 -9.00 9.27
CA GLY A 38 23.74 -9.77 8.45
C GLY A 38 23.06 -10.54 7.32
N LEU A 39 21.95 -10.01 6.80
CA LEU A 39 21.20 -10.62 5.70
C LEU A 39 21.71 -10.15 4.35
N SER A 40 21.23 -10.78 3.29
CA SER A 40 21.50 -10.42 1.89
C SER A 40 20.19 -10.25 1.12
N LEU A 41 19.24 -9.52 1.72
CA LEU A 41 17.96 -9.22 1.08
C LEU A 41 18.16 -8.30 -0.12
N GLU A 42 17.34 -8.52 -1.12
CA GLU A 42 17.20 -7.64 -2.28
C GLU A 42 15.95 -6.77 -2.18
N ARG A 43 15.83 -5.78 -3.08
CA ARG A 43 14.66 -4.88 -3.11
C ARG A 43 13.35 -5.66 -3.25
N LYS A 44 13.37 -6.70 -4.08
CA LYS A 44 12.21 -7.57 -4.32
C LYS A 44 11.71 -8.20 -3.02
N ASP A 45 12.59 -8.65 -2.15
CA ASP A 45 12.21 -9.33 -0.91
C ASP A 45 11.39 -8.40 0.00
N LEU A 46 11.77 -7.11 0.06
CA LEU A 46 11.00 -6.13 0.84
C LEU A 46 9.63 -5.84 0.21
N ILE A 47 9.58 -5.72 -1.11
CA ILE A 47 8.33 -5.51 -1.83
C ILE A 47 7.38 -6.71 -1.62
N ASP A 48 7.92 -7.92 -1.65
CA ASP A 48 7.15 -9.14 -1.42
C ASP A 48 6.58 -9.21 0.01
N ILE A 49 7.28 -8.68 1.03
CA ILE A 49 6.71 -8.54 2.38
C ILE A 49 5.41 -7.75 2.32
N GLY A 50 5.40 -6.60 1.67
CA GLY A 50 4.20 -5.78 1.56
C GLY A 50 3.08 -6.43 0.73
N ARG A 51 3.43 -7.15 -0.35
CA ARG A 51 2.45 -7.88 -1.15
C ARG A 51 1.80 -9.02 -0.38
N GLU A 52 2.60 -9.84 0.28
CA GLU A 52 2.09 -10.97 1.05
C GLU A 52 1.24 -10.50 2.24
N THR A 53 1.62 -9.42 2.89
CA THR A 53 0.79 -8.80 3.93
C THR A 53 -0.58 -8.43 3.40
N LEU A 54 -0.66 -7.72 2.28
CA LEU A 54 -1.95 -7.36 1.67
C LEU A 54 -2.76 -8.58 1.24
N LYS A 55 -2.14 -9.62 0.71
CA LYS A 55 -2.83 -10.88 0.37
C LYS A 55 -3.44 -11.55 1.59
N ILE A 56 -2.70 -11.59 2.70
CA ILE A 56 -3.20 -12.15 3.96
C ILE A 56 -4.38 -11.33 4.48
N GLU A 57 -4.30 -10.01 4.43
CA GLU A 57 -5.39 -9.11 4.83
C GLU A 57 -6.64 -9.32 3.97
N ILE A 58 -6.48 -9.41 2.64
CA ILE A 58 -7.59 -9.67 1.70
C ILE A 58 -8.23 -11.03 2.01
N GLU A 59 -7.43 -12.06 2.21
CA GLU A 59 -7.94 -13.40 2.50
C GLU A 59 -8.66 -13.46 3.85
N PHE A 60 -8.11 -12.79 4.87
CA PHE A 60 -8.77 -12.66 6.17
C PHE A 60 -10.13 -11.96 6.06
N ASN A 61 -10.21 -10.90 5.26
CA ASN A 61 -11.43 -10.11 5.08
C ASN A 61 -12.50 -10.81 4.25
N LYS A 62 -12.16 -11.80 3.41
CA LYS A 62 -13.15 -12.58 2.64
C LYS A 62 -14.20 -13.30 3.51
N GLY A 63 -13.84 -13.65 4.74
CA GLY A 63 -14.73 -14.29 5.70
C GLY A 63 -15.59 -13.32 6.51
N THR A 64 -15.41 -12.02 6.31
CA THR A 64 -16.14 -10.97 7.02
C THR A 64 -17.13 -10.28 6.09
N GLU A 65 -18.29 -9.86 6.62
CA GLU A 65 -19.23 -9.00 5.86
C GLU A 65 -18.72 -7.55 5.72
N PHE A 66 -17.57 -7.24 6.29
CA PHE A 66 -16.91 -5.94 6.18
C PHE A 66 -16.28 -5.76 4.79
N GLY A 67 -16.71 -4.78 4.05
CA GLY A 67 -16.02 -4.28 2.88
C GLY A 67 -16.64 -4.61 1.53
N GLN A 68 -17.67 -5.43 1.45
CA GLN A 68 -18.30 -5.72 0.15
C GLN A 68 -19.27 -4.63 -0.33
N ASP A 69 -19.76 -3.76 0.56
CA ASP A 69 -20.74 -2.72 0.24
C ASP A 69 -20.47 -1.36 0.89
N GLN A 70 -19.30 -1.14 1.43
CA GLN A 70 -18.95 0.18 1.96
C GLN A 70 -18.32 1.03 0.86
N GLY A 71 -19.17 1.47 -0.06
CA GLY A 71 -18.79 2.55 -0.97
C GLY A 71 -18.32 3.80 -0.19
N ASN A 72 -17.63 4.71 -0.84
CA ASN A 72 -17.30 5.97 -0.23
C ASN A 72 -18.57 6.67 0.28
N PRO A 73 -18.52 7.33 1.46
CA PRO A 73 -19.63 8.18 1.88
C PRO A 73 -20.00 9.17 0.77
N GLU A 74 -21.28 9.43 0.60
CA GLU A 74 -21.80 10.28 -0.50
C GLU A 74 -21.08 11.63 -0.60
N PHE A 75 -20.76 12.25 0.53
CA PHE A 75 -20.08 13.54 0.52
C PHE A 75 -18.70 13.52 -0.14
N VAL A 76 -18.00 12.38 -0.12
CA VAL A 76 -16.65 12.24 -0.74
C VAL A 76 -16.73 12.37 -2.27
N THR A 77 -17.84 11.91 -2.86
CA THR A 77 -18.07 11.94 -4.32
C THR A 77 -18.86 13.14 -4.79
N THR A 78 -19.53 13.88 -3.89
CA THR A 78 -20.42 14.99 -4.25
C THR A 78 -19.92 16.35 -3.78
N GLU A 79 -19.16 16.42 -2.68
CA GLU A 79 -18.70 17.69 -2.14
C GLU A 79 -17.31 18.05 -2.67
N ALA A 80 -17.24 19.21 -3.31
CA ALA A 80 -15.98 19.72 -3.82
C ALA A 80 -15.10 20.30 -2.69
N LEU A 81 -13.87 19.84 -2.61
CA LEU A 81 -12.91 20.31 -1.60
C LEU A 81 -12.33 21.67 -1.97
N ALA A 82 -12.53 22.67 -1.11
CA ALA A 82 -11.86 23.96 -1.26
C ALA A 82 -10.34 23.84 -0.93
N PRO A 83 -9.44 24.55 -1.62
CA PRO A 83 -9.68 25.49 -2.73
C PRO A 83 -9.68 24.83 -4.11
N THR A 84 -9.35 23.54 -4.23
CA THR A 84 -9.10 22.84 -5.51
C THR A 84 -10.35 22.50 -6.29
N GLN A 85 -11.51 22.52 -5.62
CA GLN A 85 -12.79 22.07 -6.18
C GLN A 85 -12.81 20.62 -6.65
N ASN A 86 -11.89 19.79 -6.12
CA ASN A 86 -11.82 18.38 -6.45
C ASN A 86 -12.87 17.59 -5.68
N VAL A 87 -13.46 16.61 -6.34
CA VAL A 87 -14.28 15.53 -5.79
C VAL A 87 -13.55 14.21 -6.03
N PHE A 88 -13.91 13.16 -5.29
CA PHE A 88 -13.42 11.82 -5.58
C PHE A 88 -14.22 11.23 -6.75
N ASP A 89 -13.64 11.26 -7.93
CA ASP A 89 -14.24 10.83 -9.21
C ASP A 89 -13.61 9.56 -9.78
N VAL A 90 -12.88 8.81 -8.96
CA VAL A 90 -12.26 7.54 -9.37
C VAL A 90 -13.34 6.48 -9.55
N ASP A 91 -13.30 5.79 -10.67
CA ASP A 91 -14.21 4.71 -10.98
C ASP A 91 -14.08 3.57 -9.95
N GLN A 92 -15.21 3.11 -9.40
CA GLN A 92 -15.23 2.08 -8.35
C GLN A 92 -14.74 0.71 -8.89
N ASP A 93 -14.99 0.42 -10.16
CA ASP A 93 -14.50 -0.81 -10.79
C ASP A 93 -12.98 -0.75 -10.97
N GLU A 94 -12.42 0.41 -11.26
CA GLU A 94 -10.96 0.60 -11.28
C GLU A 94 -10.34 0.40 -9.90
N VAL A 95 -10.99 0.91 -8.84
CA VAL A 95 -10.54 0.73 -7.46
C VAL A 95 -10.56 -0.75 -7.08
N ALA A 96 -11.63 -1.47 -7.41
CA ALA A 96 -11.75 -2.91 -7.15
C ALA A 96 -10.69 -3.72 -7.91
N ALA A 97 -10.42 -3.38 -9.17
CA ALA A 97 -9.45 -4.06 -10.03
C ALA A 97 -7.98 -3.88 -9.57
N ILE A 98 -7.70 -2.97 -8.63
CA ILE A 98 -6.34 -2.81 -8.08
C ILE A 98 -5.86 -4.11 -7.42
N TRP A 99 -6.75 -4.82 -6.74
CA TRP A 99 -6.43 -6.06 -6.04
C TRP A 99 -6.02 -7.20 -6.98
N ASP A 100 -6.62 -7.25 -8.17
CA ASP A 100 -6.30 -8.26 -9.19
C ASP A 100 -4.90 -8.05 -9.79
N ARG A 101 -4.36 -6.84 -9.67
CA ARG A 101 -3.04 -6.46 -10.20
C ARG A 101 -1.92 -6.48 -9.16
N LEU A 102 -2.18 -6.95 -7.95
CA LEU A 102 -1.23 -6.88 -6.84
C LEU A 102 0.12 -7.54 -7.17
N ASP A 103 0.11 -8.66 -7.91
CA ASP A 103 1.32 -9.39 -8.31
C ASP A 103 2.10 -8.72 -9.45
N THR A 104 1.47 -7.85 -10.22
CA THR A 104 2.06 -7.23 -11.41
C THR A 104 2.53 -5.79 -11.17
N ILE A 105 2.18 -5.18 -10.03
CA ILE A 105 2.60 -3.81 -9.70
C ILE A 105 4.08 -3.81 -9.35
N GLU A 106 4.86 -3.08 -10.12
CA GLU A 106 6.25 -2.79 -9.81
C GLU A 106 6.34 -1.49 -9.00
N LEU A 107 7.15 -1.53 -7.94
CA LEU A 107 7.55 -0.34 -7.20
C LEU A 107 8.91 0.10 -7.74
N GLY A 108 8.89 1.18 -8.51
CA GLY A 108 10.07 1.77 -9.16
C GLY A 108 11.19 2.18 -8.20
#